data_c021f1af4b8bd1921a6416d25a621ab8
#
_entry.id   c021f1af4b8bd1921a6416d25a621ab8
#
_cell.length_a   1.000
_cell.length_b   1.000
_cell.length_c   1.000
_cell.angle_alpha   90.00
_cell.angle_beta   90.00
_cell.angle_gamma   90.00
#
_symmetry.space_group_name_H-M   'P 1'
#
loop_
_entity.id
_entity.type
_entity.pdbx_description
1 polymer ?
#
loop_
_entity_poly.entity_id
_entity_poly.type
_entity_poly.pdbx_seq_one_letter_code
_entity_poly.pdbx_strand_id
1 'polypeptide(L)'
;MTGWTALALGMAVMAAVAGVPGLLLLAFATFGYGAATRLWTRYGLLDLAYDRRLATGRAVVGDTVDLDVAVWNRKALPLPWIAADDLVTDGIEVRERILDLDDVALQRRSLRNTWALGWYERVIRHFHLEARHRGVFEFGPVRLHIRDLVGRHAVTEERALPDRLVVAPRTVAVRDVAPARAPIGERRARSGLVHDPALFGG
;
A
#
# COMPACT_ATOMS: atom_id res chain seq x y z
N MET A 1 12.30 26.24 22.29
CA MET A 1 12.18 27.17 21.16
C MET A 1 12.72 26.43 19.93
N THR A 2 12.03 26.41 18.82
CA THR A 2 12.53 25.75 17.61
C THR A 2 13.55 26.64 16.93
N GLY A 3 14.53 26.08 16.22
CA GLY A 3 15.61 26.82 15.56
C GLY A 3 15.10 27.97 14.68
N TRP A 4 13.93 27.84 14.02
CA TRP A 4 13.35 28.90 13.19
C TRP A 4 12.91 30.14 13.96
N THR A 5 12.36 29.99 15.18
CA THR A 5 12.00 31.16 16.01
C THR A 5 13.18 31.85 16.57
N ALA A 6 14.23 31.12 16.95
CA ALA A 6 15.49 31.70 17.41
C ALA A 6 16.22 32.46 16.29
N LEU A 7 16.22 31.85 15.07
CA LEU A 7 16.81 32.50 13.89
C LEU A 7 16.05 33.78 13.51
N ALA A 8 14.72 33.74 13.45
CA ALA A 8 13.90 34.91 13.13
C ALA A 8 14.09 36.02 14.16
N LEU A 9 14.15 35.69 15.48
CA LEU A 9 14.42 36.66 16.54
C LEU A 9 15.80 37.27 16.41
N GLY A 10 16.84 36.48 16.16
CA GLY A 10 18.19 36.97 15.94
C GLY A 10 18.28 37.92 14.75
N MET A 11 17.62 37.61 13.65
CA MET A 11 17.54 38.50 12.48
C MET A 11 16.78 39.79 12.78
N ALA A 12 15.70 39.74 13.55
CA ALA A 12 14.93 40.92 13.93
C ALA A 12 15.76 41.86 14.83
N VAL A 13 16.49 41.29 15.80
CA VAL A 13 17.42 42.06 16.65
C VAL A 13 18.53 42.70 15.82
N MET A 14 19.12 41.94 14.90
CA MET A 14 20.18 42.47 14.03
C MET A 14 19.67 43.59 13.13
N ALA A 15 18.41 43.44 12.60
CA ALA A 15 17.76 44.47 11.80
C ALA A 15 17.56 45.79 12.58
N ALA A 16 17.16 45.67 13.86
CA ALA A 16 16.98 46.83 14.76
C ALA A 16 18.31 47.52 15.06
N VAL A 17 19.38 46.78 15.31
CA VAL A 17 20.72 47.33 15.62
C VAL A 17 21.36 47.93 14.38
N ALA A 18 21.25 47.27 13.23
CA ALA A 18 21.93 47.71 11.99
C ALA A 18 21.12 48.77 11.23
N GLY A 19 19.85 49.04 11.61
CA GLY A 19 18.97 49.98 10.90
C GLY A 19 18.60 49.54 9.48
N VAL A 20 18.65 48.23 9.19
CA VAL A 20 18.41 47.69 7.84
C VAL A 20 17.00 47.10 7.78
N PRO A 21 16.00 47.80 7.20
CA PRO A 21 14.61 47.33 7.19
C PRO A 21 14.41 46.03 6.38
N GLY A 22 15.26 45.73 5.41
CA GLY A 22 15.24 44.49 4.65
C GLY A 22 15.42 43.22 5.51
N LEU A 23 16.21 43.31 6.61
CA LEU A 23 16.38 42.21 7.56
C LEU A 23 15.10 41.94 8.37
N LEU A 24 14.25 42.94 8.61
CA LEU A 24 12.95 42.74 9.26
C LEU A 24 12.04 41.93 8.37
N LEU A 25 11.99 42.23 7.06
CA LEU A 25 11.20 41.45 6.11
C LEU A 25 11.65 39.98 6.07
N LEU A 26 12.94 39.77 6.08
CA LEU A 26 13.52 38.42 6.10
C LEU A 26 13.22 37.70 7.43
N ALA A 27 13.23 38.39 8.56
CA ALA A 27 12.85 37.84 9.86
C ALA A 27 11.37 37.43 9.87
N PHE A 28 10.46 38.26 9.34
CA PHE A 28 9.05 37.94 9.19
C PHE A 28 8.81 36.76 8.26
N ALA A 29 9.50 36.69 7.12
CA ALA A 29 9.40 35.56 6.18
C ALA A 29 9.87 34.27 6.84
N THR A 30 10.99 34.30 7.57
CA THR A 30 11.54 33.15 8.31
C THR A 30 10.60 32.67 9.40
N PHE A 31 10.01 33.60 10.16
CA PHE A 31 9.02 33.28 11.19
C PHE A 31 7.74 32.69 10.57
N GLY A 32 7.22 33.33 9.51
CA GLY A 32 6.02 32.86 8.79
C GLY A 32 6.22 31.45 8.20
N TYR A 33 7.39 31.20 7.62
CA TYR A 33 7.73 29.86 7.12
C TYR A 33 7.76 28.82 8.26
N GLY A 34 8.42 29.14 9.38
CA GLY A 34 8.48 28.26 10.54
C GLY A 34 7.10 28.01 11.18
N ALA A 35 6.22 29.00 11.16
CA ALA A 35 4.83 28.87 11.61
C ALA A 35 4.01 27.99 10.65
N ALA A 36 4.14 28.21 9.35
CA ALA A 36 3.47 27.41 8.33
C ALA A 36 3.86 25.93 8.39
N THR A 37 5.17 25.62 8.45
CA THR A 37 5.63 24.23 8.59
C THR A 37 5.07 23.54 9.82
N ARG A 38 5.00 24.24 10.96
CA ARG A 38 4.39 23.69 12.17
C ARG A 38 2.90 23.45 12.01
N LEU A 39 2.19 24.33 11.33
CA LEU A 39 0.77 24.19 11.05
C LEU A 39 0.54 22.92 10.24
N TRP A 40 1.31 22.71 9.16
CA TRP A 40 1.21 21.52 8.33
C TRP A 40 1.57 20.24 9.07
N THR A 41 2.67 20.23 9.82
CA THR A 41 3.09 19.02 10.56
C THR A 41 2.14 18.65 11.69
N ARG A 42 1.52 19.65 12.34
CA ARG A 42 0.61 19.42 13.46
C ARG A 42 -0.81 19.06 13.03
N TYR A 43 -1.30 19.71 11.98
CA TYR A 43 -2.69 19.63 11.58
C TYR A 43 -2.91 18.91 10.24
N GLY A 44 -1.83 18.56 9.54
CA GLY A 44 -1.93 18.00 8.21
C GLY A 44 -2.70 16.68 8.12
N LEU A 45 -2.54 15.78 9.09
CA LEU A 45 -3.27 14.50 9.14
C LEU A 45 -4.60 14.57 9.91
N LEU A 46 -4.85 15.65 10.68
CA LEU A 46 -6.13 15.84 11.34
C LEU A 46 -7.24 16.03 10.30
N ASP A 47 -8.40 15.48 10.57
CA ASP A 47 -9.57 15.55 9.68
C ASP A 47 -9.32 15.14 8.23
N LEU A 48 -8.34 14.26 8.04
CA LEU A 48 -8.08 13.58 6.79
C LEU A 48 -8.73 12.19 6.84
N ALA A 49 -9.74 11.98 6.02
CA ALA A 49 -10.38 10.68 5.87
C ALA A 49 -9.74 9.92 4.70
N TYR A 50 -9.41 8.67 4.93
CA TYR A 50 -9.02 7.69 3.91
C TYR A 50 -10.02 6.53 4.01
N ASP A 51 -10.63 6.19 2.88
CA ASP A 51 -11.61 5.11 2.78
C ASP A 51 -11.25 4.24 1.58
N ARG A 52 -11.36 2.94 1.76
CA ARG A 52 -11.12 1.95 0.72
C ARG A 52 -12.34 1.06 0.63
N ARG A 53 -12.80 0.78 -0.60
CA ARG A 53 -13.97 -0.08 -0.85
C ARG A 53 -13.67 -1.06 -1.96
N LEU A 54 -13.72 -2.33 -1.62
CA LEU A 54 -13.76 -3.42 -2.59
C LEU A 54 -15.21 -3.61 -3.07
N ALA A 55 -15.41 -3.70 -4.38
CA ALA A 55 -16.74 -3.97 -4.95
C ALA A 55 -17.29 -5.32 -4.49
N THR A 56 -16.41 -6.28 -4.24
CA THR A 56 -16.77 -7.61 -3.70
C THR A 56 -15.64 -8.15 -2.82
N GLY A 57 -16.00 -8.88 -1.77
CA GLY A 57 -15.04 -9.62 -0.94
C GLY A 57 -14.71 -11.02 -1.45
N ARG A 58 -15.31 -11.45 -2.60
CA ARG A 58 -15.10 -12.78 -3.18
C ARG A 58 -14.97 -12.68 -4.69
N ALA A 59 -14.02 -13.44 -5.26
CA ALA A 59 -13.76 -13.51 -6.68
C ALA A 59 -13.32 -14.92 -7.06
N VAL A 60 -13.23 -15.20 -8.35
CA VAL A 60 -12.66 -16.42 -8.91
C VAL A 60 -11.39 -16.07 -9.68
N VAL A 61 -10.44 -16.99 -9.77
CA VAL A 61 -9.20 -16.78 -10.55
C VAL A 61 -9.54 -16.34 -11.98
N GLY A 62 -9.00 -15.20 -12.40
CA GLY A 62 -9.25 -14.55 -13.68
C GLY A 62 -10.29 -13.43 -13.65
N ASP A 63 -10.99 -13.25 -12.52
CA ASP A 63 -11.92 -12.13 -12.38
C ASP A 63 -11.18 -10.82 -12.13
N THR A 64 -11.84 -9.72 -12.52
CA THR A 64 -11.42 -8.36 -12.19
C THR A 64 -12.32 -7.83 -11.07
N VAL A 65 -11.73 -7.31 -10.01
CA VAL A 65 -12.42 -6.73 -8.87
C VAL A 65 -12.12 -5.24 -8.81
N ASP A 66 -13.15 -4.42 -8.72
CA ASP A 66 -12.99 -2.98 -8.60
C ASP A 66 -12.65 -2.59 -7.15
N LEU A 67 -11.69 -1.69 -7.04
CA LEU A 67 -11.22 -1.10 -5.78
C LEU A 67 -11.31 0.42 -5.88
N ASP A 68 -12.12 1.02 -5.03
CA ASP A 68 -12.25 2.45 -4.88
C ASP A 68 -11.42 2.93 -3.69
N VAL A 69 -10.54 3.89 -3.94
CA VAL A 69 -9.77 4.58 -2.90
C VAL A 69 -10.19 6.03 -2.86
N ALA A 70 -10.78 6.45 -1.74
CA ALA A 70 -11.23 7.80 -1.50
C ALA A 70 -10.39 8.48 -0.44
N VAL A 71 -9.92 9.69 -0.75
CA VAL A 71 -9.25 10.57 0.22
C VAL A 71 -10.05 11.86 0.32
N TRP A 72 -10.33 12.28 1.54
CA TRP A 72 -11.11 13.48 1.81
C TRP A 72 -10.42 14.36 2.82
N ASN A 73 -10.03 15.54 2.40
CA ASN A 73 -9.55 16.61 3.28
C ASN A 73 -10.76 17.38 3.85
N ARG A 74 -11.06 17.20 5.14
CA ARG A 74 -12.24 17.80 5.80
C ARG A 74 -11.92 19.14 6.48
N LYS A 75 -10.83 19.80 6.09
CA LYS A 75 -10.37 21.05 6.70
C LYS A 75 -9.99 22.11 5.68
N ALA A 76 -9.85 23.35 6.16
CA ALA A 76 -9.42 24.50 5.35
C ALA A 76 -7.91 24.53 5.10
N LEU A 77 -7.13 23.59 5.65
CA LEU A 77 -5.69 23.49 5.37
C LEU A 77 -5.47 22.62 4.12
N PRO A 78 -4.97 23.19 2.99
CA PRO A 78 -4.70 22.40 1.80
C PRO A 78 -3.52 21.47 2.03
N LEU A 79 -3.52 20.33 1.36
CA LEU A 79 -2.46 19.34 1.41
C LEU A 79 -1.80 19.27 0.03
N PRO A 80 -0.70 19.98 -0.19
CA PRO A 80 -0.04 20.06 -1.50
C PRO A 80 0.55 18.71 -1.92
N TRP A 81 0.87 17.87 -0.95
CA TRP A 81 1.35 16.53 -1.19
C TRP A 81 0.93 15.58 -0.08
N ILE A 82 0.25 14.53 -0.46
CA ILE A 82 -0.11 13.39 0.39
C ILE A 82 0.16 12.11 -0.38
N ALA A 83 0.78 11.13 0.26
CA ALA A 83 0.89 9.77 -0.26
C ALA A 83 0.23 8.79 0.71
N ALA A 84 -0.40 7.79 0.16
CA ALA A 84 -0.87 6.62 0.90
C ALA A 84 -0.19 5.38 0.33
N ASP A 85 0.47 4.64 1.21
CA ASP A 85 1.04 3.33 0.92
C ASP A 85 0.12 2.28 1.54
N ASP A 86 -0.68 1.65 0.70
CA ASP A 86 -1.62 0.61 1.11
C ASP A 86 -0.99 -0.76 0.88
N LEU A 87 -0.78 -1.50 1.96
CA LEU A 87 -0.13 -2.81 1.89
C LEU A 87 -1.11 -3.85 1.37
N VAL A 88 -0.68 -4.61 0.37
CA VAL A 88 -1.46 -5.68 -0.26
C VAL A 88 -0.64 -6.96 -0.23
N THR A 89 -1.24 -8.09 0.14
CA THR A 89 -0.57 -9.41 0.09
C THR A 89 -0.26 -9.77 -1.37
N ASP A 90 0.89 -10.42 -1.61
CA ASP A 90 1.31 -10.86 -2.94
C ASP A 90 0.28 -11.76 -3.63
N GLY A 91 0.15 -11.61 -4.97
CA GLY A 91 -0.71 -12.45 -5.81
C GLY A 91 -1.90 -11.75 -6.44
N ILE A 92 -2.09 -10.45 -6.17
CA ILE A 92 -3.02 -9.58 -6.88
C ILE A 92 -2.21 -8.64 -7.76
N GLU A 93 -2.58 -8.52 -9.03
CA GLU A 93 -2.02 -7.50 -9.91
C GLU A 93 -3.00 -6.35 -10.06
N VAL A 94 -2.49 -5.15 -9.88
CA VAL A 94 -3.25 -3.92 -10.17
C VAL A 94 -2.99 -3.57 -11.64
N ARG A 95 -4.04 -3.50 -12.42
CA ARG A 95 -3.95 -3.27 -13.87
C ARG A 95 -3.50 -1.85 -14.21
N GLU A 96 -3.70 -0.91 -13.33
CA GLU A 96 -3.15 0.45 -13.43
C GLU A 96 -1.84 0.56 -12.65
N ARG A 97 -0.85 0.99 -13.35
CA ARG A 97 0.59 0.99 -13.11
C ARG A 97 1.04 1.99 -12.04
N ILE A 98 0.72 1.75 -10.76
CA ILE A 98 1.33 2.50 -9.66
C ILE A 98 1.74 1.50 -8.57
N LEU A 99 2.61 0.56 -8.95
CA LEU A 99 3.31 -0.29 -8.00
C LEU A 99 4.71 0.26 -7.83
N ASP A 100 4.98 0.92 -6.71
CA ASP A 100 6.33 1.18 -6.27
C ASP A 100 6.86 -0.09 -5.58
N LEU A 101 7.92 -0.66 -6.13
CA LEU A 101 8.49 -1.96 -5.75
C LEU A 101 9.51 -1.85 -4.61
N ASP A 102 9.52 -0.76 -3.84
CA ASP A 102 10.63 -0.45 -2.94
C ASP A 102 10.64 -1.16 -1.59
N ASP A 103 9.69 -2.04 -1.29
CA ASP A 103 9.71 -2.79 -0.03
C ASP A 103 9.94 -4.30 -0.26
N VAL A 104 11.14 -4.63 -0.76
CA VAL A 104 11.59 -6.01 -1.04
C VAL A 104 11.73 -6.86 0.24
N ALA A 105 11.71 -6.23 1.43
CA ALA A 105 11.99 -6.93 2.69
C ALA A 105 10.81 -7.73 3.27
N LEU A 106 9.57 -7.54 2.80
CA LEU A 106 8.39 -8.09 3.47
C LEU A 106 7.43 -8.92 2.60
N GLN A 107 7.76 -9.31 1.37
CA GLN A 107 6.84 -10.06 0.49
C GLN A 107 5.44 -9.41 0.35
N ARG A 108 5.33 -8.14 0.57
CA ARG A 108 4.10 -7.37 0.44
C ARG A 108 4.31 -6.26 -0.57
N ARG A 109 3.41 -6.17 -1.54
CA ARG A 109 3.39 -5.07 -2.48
C ARG A 109 2.60 -3.93 -1.86
N SER A 110 3.06 -2.69 -2.06
CA SER A 110 2.31 -1.51 -1.64
C SER A 110 1.69 -0.82 -2.85
N LEU A 111 0.41 -0.49 -2.73
CA LEU A 111 -0.27 0.38 -3.68
C LEU A 111 -0.01 1.82 -3.24
N ARG A 112 1.01 2.45 -3.83
CA ARG A 112 1.33 3.85 -3.54
C ARG A 112 0.49 4.77 -4.40
N ASN A 113 -0.22 5.65 -3.74
CA ASN A 113 -1.01 6.70 -4.35
C ASN A 113 -0.61 8.06 -3.82
N THR A 114 -0.46 9.05 -4.71
CA THR A 114 -0.16 10.43 -4.35
C THR A 114 -1.25 11.37 -4.82
N TRP A 115 -1.60 12.35 -3.98
CA TRP A 115 -2.59 13.37 -4.27
C TRP A 115 -2.08 14.76 -3.85
N ALA A 116 -2.62 15.77 -4.48
CA ALA A 116 -2.69 17.13 -3.96
C ALA A 116 -4.16 17.42 -3.66
N LEU A 117 -4.47 17.84 -2.45
CA LEU A 117 -5.85 18.11 -2.01
C LEU A 117 -6.00 19.57 -1.62
N GLY A 118 -6.98 20.23 -2.18
CA GLY A 118 -7.42 21.56 -1.79
C GLY A 118 -8.19 21.55 -0.47
N TRP A 119 -8.83 22.65 -0.20
CA TRP A 119 -9.70 22.84 0.98
C TRP A 119 -10.98 22.03 0.80
N TYR A 120 -11.35 21.23 1.81
CA TYR A 120 -12.57 20.42 1.81
C TYR A 120 -12.76 19.53 0.58
N GLU A 121 -11.66 19.20 -0.10
CA GLU A 121 -11.67 18.41 -1.31
C GLU A 121 -11.69 16.92 -1.02
N ARG A 122 -12.46 16.20 -1.85
CA ARG A 122 -12.53 14.75 -1.89
C ARG A 122 -12.13 14.25 -3.27
N VAL A 123 -11.21 13.32 -3.32
CA VAL A 123 -10.78 12.65 -4.54
C VAL A 123 -11.02 11.16 -4.41
N ILE A 124 -11.59 10.54 -5.43
CA ILE A 124 -11.79 9.10 -5.52
C ILE A 124 -10.99 8.60 -6.71
N ARG A 125 -10.25 7.52 -6.52
CA ARG A 125 -9.58 6.80 -7.60
C ARG A 125 -10.12 5.38 -7.68
N HIS A 126 -10.35 4.93 -8.90
CA HIS A 126 -10.84 3.61 -9.23
C HIS A 126 -9.67 2.76 -9.74
N PHE A 127 -9.51 1.57 -9.19
CA PHE A 127 -8.51 0.60 -9.60
C PHE A 127 -9.20 -0.70 -9.98
N HIS A 128 -8.59 -1.42 -10.91
CA HIS A 128 -9.01 -2.75 -11.31
C HIS A 128 -7.97 -3.76 -10.86
N LEU A 129 -8.37 -4.63 -9.93
CA LEU A 129 -7.54 -5.70 -9.38
C LEU A 129 -7.79 -6.99 -10.18
N GLU A 130 -6.76 -7.55 -10.79
CA GLU A 130 -6.84 -8.84 -11.46
C GLU A 130 -6.44 -9.96 -10.50
N ALA A 131 -7.38 -10.87 -10.22
CA ALA A 131 -7.18 -12.00 -9.32
C ALA A 131 -6.46 -13.15 -10.07
N ARG A 132 -5.12 -13.15 -10.11
CA ARG A 132 -4.35 -14.16 -10.84
C ARG A 132 -4.16 -15.46 -10.08
N HIS A 133 -4.15 -15.40 -8.77
CA HIS A 133 -3.91 -16.55 -7.92
C HIS A 133 -5.05 -16.76 -6.94
N ARG A 134 -5.34 -18.04 -6.66
CA ARG A 134 -6.28 -18.38 -5.59
C ARG A 134 -5.66 -18.12 -4.22
N GLY A 135 -6.44 -17.66 -3.27
CA GLY A 135 -5.96 -17.39 -1.92
C GLY A 135 -6.83 -16.42 -1.17
N VAL A 136 -6.37 -16.06 0.00
CA VAL A 136 -6.93 -14.98 0.82
C VAL A 136 -5.96 -13.82 0.77
N PHE A 137 -6.41 -12.69 0.27
CA PHE A 137 -5.63 -11.49 0.12
C PHE A 137 -6.10 -10.47 1.13
N GLU A 138 -5.19 -10.02 1.97
CA GLU A 138 -5.45 -9.03 2.99
C GLU A 138 -4.88 -7.69 2.56
N PHE A 139 -5.66 -6.64 2.77
CA PHE A 139 -5.30 -5.25 2.52
C PHE A 139 -5.08 -4.55 3.85
N GLY A 140 -4.15 -3.61 3.88
CA GLY A 140 -3.80 -2.81 5.06
C GLY A 140 -2.67 -3.41 5.89
N PRO A 141 -2.14 -2.65 6.85
CA PRO A 141 -2.47 -1.26 7.16
C PRO A 141 -2.10 -0.28 6.05
N VAL A 142 -2.71 0.91 6.06
CA VAL A 142 -2.36 2.02 5.18
C VAL A 142 -1.45 3.00 5.91
N ARG A 143 -0.35 3.41 5.27
CA ARG A 143 0.54 4.46 5.77
C ARG A 143 0.29 5.74 5.00
N LEU A 144 -0.18 6.75 5.71
CA LEU A 144 -0.41 8.09 5.15
C LEU A 144 0.80 8.96 5.41
N HIS A 145 1.36 9.52 4.36
CA HIS A 145 2.50 10.43 4.42
C HIS A 145 2.06 11.79 3.90
N ILE A 146 2.31 12.83 4.69
CA ILE A 146 2.17 14.21 4.23
C ILE A 146 3.51 14.91 4.27
N ARG A 147 3.69 15.88 3.38
CA ARG A 147 4.84 16.79 3.41
C ARG A 147 4.36 18.22 3.47
N ASP A 148 5.20 19.07 4.06
CA ASP A 148 5.01 20.52 4.03
C ASP A 148 5.22 21.08 2.62
N LEU A 149 4.91 22.37 2.43
CA LEU A 149 5.00 23.06 1.13
C LEU A 149 6.39 22.97 0.47
N VAL A 150 7.44 22.79 1.26
CA VAL A 150 8.82 22.72 0.77
C VAL A 150 9.35 21.28 0.77
N GLY A 151 8.57 20.33 1.29
CA GLY A 151 8.92 18.91 1.33
C GLY A 151 10.00 18.52 2.33
N ARG A 152 10.37 19.43 3.26
CA ARG A 152 11.44 19.18 4.25
C ARG A 152 10.99 18.43 5.48
N HIS A 153 9.70 18.56 5.84
CA HIS A 153 9.13 17.86 6.99
C HIS A 153 8.06 16.91 6.49
N ALA A 154 8.18 15.66 6.88
CA ALA A 154 7.21 14.62 6.60
C ALA A 154 6.60 14.14 7.92
N VAL A 155 5.30 13.91 7.90
CA VAL A 155 4.58 13.25 9.00
C VAL A 155 3.96 11.99 8.43
N THR A 156 4.11 10.89 9.16
CA THR A 156 3.58 9.58 8.78
C THR A 156 2.62 9.11 9.86
N GLU A 157 1.48 8.59 9.45
CA GLU A 157 0.47 7.95 10.31
C GLU A 157 0.08 6.62 9.70
N GLU A 158 0.06 5.57 10.52
CA GLU A 158 -0.41 4.26 10.11
C GLU A 158 -1.85 4.07 10.61
N ARG A 159 -2.73 3.64 9.71
CA ARG A 159 -4.14 3.34 10.02
C ARG A 159 -4.44 1.89 9.72
N ALA A 160 -4.96 1.18 10.71
CA ALA A 160 -5.46 -0.17 10.52
C ALA A 160 -6.79 -0.11 9.77
N LEU A 161 -6.78 -0.48 8.50
CA LEU A 161 -7.96 -0.62 7.65
C LEU A 161 -7.93 -2.03 7.05
N PRO A 162 -8.31 -3.06 7.83
CA PRO A 162 -8.26 -4.44 7.35
C PRO A 162 -9.44 -4.70 6.40
N ASP A 163 -9.13 -5.05 5.16
CA ASP A 163 -10.08 -5.61 4.21
C ASP A 163 -9.54 -6.94 3.69
N ARG A 164 -10.44 -7.79 3.21
CA ARG A 164 -10.09 -9.12 2.74
C ARG A 164 -10.82 -9.46 1.45
N LEU A 165 -10.04 -9.96 0.47
CA LEU A 165 -10.56 -10.55 -0.76
C LEU A 165 -10.23 -12.05 -0.77
N VAL A 166 -11.25 -12.88 -0.91
CA VAL A 166 -11.12 -14.34 -1.05
C VAL A 166 -11.25 -14.70 -2.51
N VAL A 167 -10.19 -15.25 -3.10
CA VAL A 167 -10.17 -15.71 -4.49
C VAL A 167 -10.25 -17.22 -4.53
N ALA A 168 -11.37 -17.73 -5.05
CA ALA A 168 -11.61 -19.16 -5.23
C ALA A 168 -10.94 -19.67 -6.52
N PRO A 169 -10.58 -20.95 -6.62
CA PRO A 169 -10.12 -21.54 -7.86
C PRO A 169 -11.26 -21.57 -8.89
N ARG A 170 -10.89 -21.39 -10.16
CA ARG A 170 -11.83 -21.56 -11.25
C ARG A 170 -12.17 -23.04 -11.41
N THR A 171 -13.44 -23.39 -11.25
CA THR A 171 -13.91 -24.76 -11.47
C THR A 171 -14.17 -24.99 -12.96
N VAL A 172 -13.57 -26.03 -13.52
CA VAL A 172 -13.83 -26.50 -14.89
C VAL A 172 -14.75 -27.71 -14.80
N ALA A 173 -15.79 -27.74 -15.62
CA ALA A 173 -16.70 -28.92 -15.68
C ALA A 173 -15.88 -30.15 -16.07
N VAL A 174 -16.05 -31.25 -15.34
CA VAL A 174 -15.29 -32.52 -15.58
C VAL A 174 -15.53 -33.06 -17.02
N ARG A 175 -16.59 -32.61 -17.69
CA ARG A 175 -16.88 -32.99 -19.07
C ARG A 175 -15.82 -32.55 -20.08
N ASP A 176 -15.07 -31.51 -19.75
CA ASP A 176 -14.02 -30.92 -20.61
C ASP A 176 -12.65 -31.53 -20.33
N VAL A 177 -12.53 -32.35 -19.31
CA VAL A 177 -11.29 -33.08 -19.02
C VAL A 177 -11.40 -34.44 -19.70
N ALA A 178 -10.69 -34.60 -20.82
CA ALA A 178 -10.55 -35.92 -21.42
C ALA A 178 -9.98 -36.88 -20.35
N PRO A 179 -10.60 -38.04 -20.11
CA PRO A 179 -10.11 -38.95 -19.09
C PRO A 179 -8.68 -39.34 -19.46
N ALA A 180 -7.72 -38.95 -18.61
CA ALA A 180 -6.36 -39.44 -18.73
C ALA A 180 -6.46 -40.96 -18.62
N ARG A 181 -6.32 -41.67 -19.75
CA ARG A 181 -6.15 -43.10 -19.74
C ARG A 181 -4.84 -43.37 -19.00
N ALA A 182 -4.93 -43.59 -17.71
CA ALA A 182 -3.86 -44.21 -16.96
C ALA A 182 -3.71 -45.61 -17.57
N PRO A 183 -2.54 -45.99 -18.09
CA PRO A 183 -2.29 -47.39 -18.41
C PRO A 183 -2.33 -48.15 -17.08
N ILE A 184 -3.40 -48.88 -16.86
CA ILE A 184 -3.48 -49.89 -15.80
C ILE A 184 -2.47 -50.95 -16.23
N GLY A 185 -1.19 -50.75 -15.82
CA GLY A 185 -0.21 -51.80 -15.90
C GLY A 185 -0.62 -52.91 -14.93
N GLU A 186 -1.26 -53.94 -15.44
CA GLU A 186 -1.35 -55.22 -14.75
C GLU A 186 0.08 -55.67 -14.47
N ARG A 187 0.63 -55.35 -13.31
CA ARG A 187 1.71 -56.11 -12.76
C ARG A 187 1.19 -57.50 -12.40
N ARG A 188 1.17 -58.43 -13.35
CA ARG A 188 1.13 -59.84 -13.02
C ARG A 188 2.29 -60.13 -12.10
N ALA A 189 2.03 -60.27 -10.83
CA ALA A 189 2.94 -60.88 -9.89
C ALA A 189 3.15 -62.33 -10.35
N ARG A 190 4.27 -62.60 -11.03
CA ARG A 190 4.76 -63.98 -11.20
C ARG A 190 5.24 -64.43 -9.82
N SER A 191 4.39 -65.12 -9.10
CA SER A 191 4.81 -65.99 -8.00
C SER A 191 5.58 -67.15 -8.56
N GLY A 192 6.88 -66.97 -8.78
CA GLY A 192 7.77 -68.09 -9.02
C GLY A 192 8.03 -68.81 -7.67
N LEU A 193 7.29 -69.91 -7.45
CA LEU A 193 7.70 -70.90 -6.48
C LEU A 193 8.99 -71.52 -6.98
N VAL A 194 10.11 -71.03 -6.43
CA VAL A 194 11.39 -71.74 -6.56
C VAL A 194 11.33 -72.93 -5.57
N HIS A 195 10.98 -74.07 -6.12
CA HIS A 195 11.14 -75.35 -5.44
C HIS A 195 12.63 -75.70 -5.50
N ASP A 196 13.33 -75.53 -4.41
CA ASP A 196 14.74 -75.97 -4.32
C ASP A 196 14.75 -77.38 -3.66
N PRO A 197 15.09 -78.44 -4.47
CA PRO A 197 15.05 -79.81 -3.94
C PRO A 197 16.32 -80.26 -3.19
N ALA A 198 17.22 -79.33 -2.82
CA ALA A 198 18.53 -79.68 -2.30
C ALA A 198 18.65 -79.69 -0.79
N LEU A 199 17.56 -79.63 0.00
CA LEU A 199 17.63 -79.56 1.46
C LEU A 199 17.15 -80.82 2.19
N PHE A 200 16.96 -81.98 1.52
CA PHE A 200 16.75 -83.26 2.18
C PHE A 200 17.64 -84.31 1.63
N GLY A 201 18.87 -84.46 2.16
CA GLY A 201 19.80 -85.50 1.87
C GLY A 201 21.02 -85.48 2.74
N GLY A 202 20.98 -86.23 3.86
CA GLY A 202 22.16 -86.51 4.66
C GLY A 202 21.91 -86.45 6.14
#